data_05050509863be961b001c35566ff30a3
#
_entry.id   05050509863be961b001c35566ff30a3
#
_cell.length_a   1.000
_cell.length_b   1.000
_cell.length_c   1.000
_cell.angle_alpha   90.00
_cell.angle_beta   90.00
_cell.angle_gamma   90.00
#
_symmetry.space_group_name_H-M   'P 1'
#
loop_
_entity.id
_entity.type
_entity.pdbx_description
1 polymer ?
#
loop_
_entity_poly.entity_id
_entity_poly.type
_entity_poly.pdbx_seq_one_letter_code
_entity_poly.pdbx_strand_id
1 'polypeptide(L)'
;NKLLRIRKLSAAERTRCAREGTLEDRVLLERCFGKTVWEDLLRNPQLTTPEVARIASKGSAPRPLLEQIVDNAGWARQSIVRRALLTNPRVSADGIAKLLRLTPKNELRLICQTSAYPATVRAAAKKMLTD
;
A
#
# COMPACT_ATOMS: atom_id res chain seq x y z
N ASN A 1 20.81 -18.00 -13.74
CA ASN A 1 20.70 -17.19 -12.56
C ASN A 1 19.21 -17.05 -12.16
N LYS A 2 18.95 -16.56 -10.95
CA LYS A 2 17.61 -16.53 -10.39
C LYS A 2 16.66 -15.61 -11.17
N LEU A 3 17.16 -14.46 -11.63
CA LEU A 3 16.36 -13.52 -12.42
C LEU A 3 15.84 -14.17 -13.70
N LEU A 4 16.69 -14.92 -14.39
CA LEU A 4 16.31 -15.62 -15.61
C LEU A 4 15.27 -16.69 -15.35
N ARG A 5 15.38 -17.42 -14.23
CA ARG A 5 14.38 -18.42 -13.83
C ARG A 5 13.03 -17.77 -13.58
N ILE A 6 13.02 -16.66 -12.89
CA ILE A 6 11.78 -15.94 -12.56
C ILE A 6 11.11 -15.43 -13.83
N ARG A 7 11.87 -14.89 -14.78
CA ARG A 7 11.33 -14.43 -16.06
C ARG A 7 10.56 -15.52 -16.82
N LYS A 8 10.96 -16.78 -16.62
CA LYS A 8 10.39 -17.91 -17.36
C LYS A 8 9.22 -18.57 -16.66
N LEU A 9 8.83 -18.09 -15.48
CA LEU A 9 7.71 -18.68 -14.74
C LEU A 9 6.40 -18.53 -15.49
N SER A 10 5.59 -19.58 -15.47
CA SER A 10 4.22 -19.52 -15.98
C SER A 10 3.36 -18.65 -15.06
N ALA A 11 2.16 -18.28 -15.50
CA ALA A 11 1.24 -17.49 -14.68
C ALA A 11 0.95 -18.17 -13.34
N ALA A 12 0.71 -19.48 -13.34
CA ALA A 12 0.46 -20.23 -12.11
C ALA A 12 1.69 -20.25 -11.19
N GLU A 13 2.86 -20.45 -11.78
CA GLU A 13 4.12 -20.44 -11.01
C GLU A 13 4.43 -19.08 -10.43
N ARG A 14 4.14 -18.00 -11.16
CA ARG A 14 4.31 -16.62 -10.68
C ARG A 14 3.42 -16.35 -9.46
N THR A 15 2.16 -16.75 -9.54
CA THR A 15 1.21 -16.60 -8.44
C THR A 15 1.73 -17.31 -7.19
N ARG A 16 2.15 -18.56 -7.34
CA ARG A 16 2.68 -19.33 -6.23
C ARG A 16 3.95 -18.70 -5.64
N CYS A 17 4.87 -18.29 -6.50
CA CYS A 17 6.11 -17.65 -6.09
C CYS A 17 5.83 -16.34 -5.34
N ALA A 18 4.85 -15.55 -5.81
CA ALA A 18 4.48 -14.30 -5.15
C ALA A 18 3.90 -14.55 -3.76
N ARG A 19 3.06 -15.56 -3.62
CA ARG A 19 2.38 -15.87 -2.35
C ARG A 19 3.24 -16.60 -1.33
N GLU A 20 4.26 -17.32 -1.78
CA GLU A 20 5.07 -18.19 -0.90
C GLU A 20 6.56 -17.84 -0.90
N GLY A 21 7.01 -16.98 -1.82
CA GLY A 21 8.41 -16.72 -2.04
C GLY A 21 9.09 -15.89 -0.97
N THR A 22 10.42 -15.93 -1.00
CA THR A 22 11.29 -15.14 -0.11
C THR A 22 11.28 -13.67 -0.52
N LEU A 23 11.89 -12.81 0.29
CA LEU A 23 12.05 -11.39 -0.06
C LEU A 23 12.73 -11.24 -1.43
N GLU A 24 13.79 -12.01 -1.67
CA GLU A 24 14.49 -11.95 -2.96
C GLU A 24 13.57 -12.34 -4.12
N ASP A 25 12.77 -13.40 -3.95
CA ASP A 25 11.79 -13.82 -4.95
C ASP A 25 10.80 -12.69 -5.25
N ARG A 26 10.28 -12.06 -4.20
CA ARG A 26 9.30 -10.99 -4.34
C ARG A 26 9.87 -9.78 -5.07
N VAL A 27 11.09 -9.40 -4.73
CA VAL A 27 11.78 -8.26 -5.39
C VAL A 27 11.96 -8.55 -6.88
N LEU A 28 12.42 -9.75 -7.21
CA LEU A 28 12.67 -10.13 -8.61
C LEU A 28 11.37 -10.27 -9.40
N LEU A 29 10.31 -10.81 -8.77
CA LEU A 29 9.00 -10.91 -9.41
C LEU A 29 8.46 -9.54 -9.80
N GLU A 30 8.54 -8.59 -8.89
CA GLU A 30 8.06 -7.24 -9.18
C GLU A 30 8.90 -6.57 -10.26
N ARG A 31 10.20 -6.79 -10.24
CA ARG A 31 11.10 -6.28 -11.30
C ARG A 31 10.72 -6.80 -12.67
N CYS A 32 10.37 -8.09 -12.76
CA CYS A 32 10.04 -8.74 -14.04
C CYS A 32 8.62 -8.46 -14.51
N PHE A 33 7.66 -8.42 -13.58
CA PHE A 33 6.24 -8.43 -13.92
C PHE A 33 5.46 -7.19 -13.45
N GLY A 34 6.10 -6.34 -12.67
CA GLY A 34 5.52 -5.07 -12.25
C GLY A 34 4.25 -5.24 -11.43
N LYS A 35 3.27 -4.40 -11.71
CA LYS A 35 2.01 -4.37 -10.94
C LYS A 35 1.15 -5.63 -11.07
N THR A 36 1.41 -6.48 -12.06
CA THR A 36 0.62 -7.69 -12.26
C THR A 36 0.76 -8.68 -11.11
N VAL A 37 1.82 -8.59 -10.31
CA VAL A 37 2.04 -9.50 -9.18
C VAL A 37 1.67 -8.89 -7.83
N TRP A 38 1.28 -7.61 -7.76
CA TRP A 38 1.03 -6.95 -6.48
C TRP A 38 -0.06 -7.63 -5.65
N GLU A 39 -1.16 -8.03 -6.26
CA GLU A 39 -2.25 -8.67 -5.52
C GLU A 39 -1.78 -9.96 -4.85
N ASP A 40 -1.01 -10.78 -5.57
CA ASP A 40 -0.48 -12.02 -5.03
C ASP A 40 0.61 -11.76 -3.99
N LEU A 41 1.44 -10.73 -4.19
CA LEU A 41 2.43 -10.33 -3.18
C LEU A 41 1.75 -9.96 -1.86
N LEU A 42 0.62 -9.24 -1.93
CA LEU A 42 -0.13 -8.87 -0.72
C LEU A 42 -0.71 -10.08 0.03
N ARG A 43 -0.78 -11.23 -0.62
CA ARG A 43 -1.23 -12.48 0.01
C ARG A 43 -0.08 -13.29 0.60
N ASN A 44 1.15 -12.83 0.47
CA ASN A 44 2.29 -13.50 1.07
C ASN A 44 2.35 -13.18 2.56
N PRO A 45 2.27 -14.19 3.45
CA PRO A 45 2.27 -13.93 4.89
C PRO A 45 3.57 -13.35 5.42
N GLN A 46 4.65 -13.42 4.64
CA GLN A 46 5.95 -12.87 5.01
C GLN A 46 6.16 -11.43 4.51
N LEU A 47 5.17 -10.87 3.81
CA LEU A 47 5.28 -9.50 3.28
C LEU A 47 5.48 -8.51 4.43
N THR A 48 6.52 -7.67 4.31
CA THR A 48 6.86 -6.71 5.35
C THR A 48 6.08 -5.41 5.21
N THR A 49 5.96 -4.67 6.31
CA THR A 49 5.28 -3.37 6.33
C THR A 49 5.88 -2.38 5.31
N PRO A 50 7.21 -2.25 5.18
CA PRO A 50 7.78 -1.39 4.13
C PRO A 50 7.39 -1.80 2.72
N GLU A 51 7.28 -3.09 2.45
CA GLU A 51 6.84 -3.57 1.13
C GLU A 51 5.40 -3.15 0.84
N VAL A 52 4.52 -3.29 1.83
CA VAL A 52 3.13 -2.86 1.70
C VAL A 52 3.05 -1.36 1.45
N ALA A 53 3.80 -0.57 2.22
CA ALA A 53 3.83 0.88 2.06
C ALA A 53 4.30 1.29 0.66
N ARG A 54 5.31 0.60 0.14
CA ARG A 54 5.82 0.89 -1.20
C ARG A 54 4.76 0.63 -2.28
N ILE A 55 4.04 -0.49 -2.19
CA ILE A 55 2.95 -0.79 -3.12
C ILE A 55 1.83 0.25 -2.98
N ALA A 56 1.48 0.59 -1.74
CA ALA A 56 0.42 1.56 -1.46
C ALA A 56 0.73 2.96 -2.00
N SER A 57 2.01 3.31 -2.15
CA SER A 57 2.43 4.61 -2.66
C SER A 57 2.37 4.72 -4.18
N LYS A 58 2.15 3.61 -4.90
CA LYS A 58 2.20 3.60 -6.36
C LYS A 58 0.97 4.25 -6.98
N GLY A 59 1.20 5.31 -7.77
CA GLY A 59 0.11 6.01 -8.45
C GLY A 59 -0.65 5.16 -9.47
N SER A 60 -0.05 4.06 -9.92
CA SER A 60 -0.69 3.13 -10.86
C SER A 60 -1.42 1.98 -10.14
N ALA A 61 -1.41 1.94 -8.81
CA ALA A 61 -2.10 0.88 -8.07
C ALA A 61 -3.62 0.98 -8.28
N PRO A 62 -4.28 -0.13 -8.67
CA PRO A 62 -5.73 -0.11 -8.85
C PRO A 62 -6.45 0.18 -7.53
N ARG A 63 -7.59 0.88 -7.61
CA ARG A 63 -8.39 1.18 -6.40
C ARG A 63 -8.76 -0.07 -5.59
N PRO A 64 -9.19 -1.18 -6.19
CA PRO A 64 -9.50 -2.38 -5.39
C PRO A 64 -8.31 -2.88 -4.59
N LEU A 65 -7.10 -2.76 -5.13
CA LEU A 65 -5.88 -3.15 -4.43
C LEU A 65 -5.65 -2.23 -3.22
N LEU A 66 -5.79 -0.92 -3.43
CA LEU A 66 -5.64 0.05 -2.35
C LEU A 66 -6.69 -0.16 -1.25
N GLU A 67 -7.91 -0.51 -1.63
CA GLU A 67 -8.98 -0.82 -0.67
C GLU A 67 -8.64 -2.06 0.16
N GLN A 68 -8.04 -3.08 -0.45
CA GLN A 68 -7.56 -4.25 0.30
C GLN A 68 -6.58 -3.84 1.40
N ILE A 69 -5.66 -2.92 1.08
CA ILE A 69 -4.68 -2.45 2.06
C ILE A 69 -5.36 -1.64 3.16
N VAL A 70 -6.27 -0.73 2.79
CA VAL A 70 -7.04 0.06 3.74
C VAL A 70 -7.83 -0.83 4.71
N ASP A 71 -8.44 -1.88 4.19
CA ASP A 71 -9.30 -2.77 4.97
C ASP A 71 -8.51 -3.78 5.81
N ASN A 72 -7.21 -3.89 5.60
CA ASN A 72 -6.36 -4.74 6.43
C ASN A 72 -5.95 -3.97 7.68
N ALA A 73 -6.59 -4.29 8.81
CA ALA A 73 -6.37 -3.57 10.06
C ALA A 73 -4.91 -3.59 10.52
N GLY A 74 -4.24 -4.72 10.33
CA GLY A 74 -2.83 -4.83 10.70
C GLY A 74 -1.93 -3.88 9.92
N TRP A 75 -2.20 -3.72 8.64
CA TRP A 75 -1.44 -2.80 7.79
C TRP A 75 -1.85 -1.35 8.05
N ALA A 76 -3.14 -1.07 8.12
CA ALA A 76 -3.65 0.29 8.28
C ALA A 76 -3.23 0.95 9.60
N ARG A 77 -2.91 0.14 10.62
CA ARG A 77 -2.40 0.64 11.90
C ARG A 77 -0.95 1.11 11.83
N GLN A 78 -0.22 0.71 10.80
CA GLN A 78 1.17 1.11 10.63
C GLN A 78 1.24 2.51 10.01
N SER A 79 1.92 3.43 10.69
CA SER A 79 1.99 4.83 10.24
C SER A 79 2.56 4.98 8.84
N ILE A 80 3.56 4.17 8.48
CA ILE A 80 4.16 4.27 7.14
C ILE A 80 3.18 3.83 6.04
N VAL A 81 2.32 2.87 6.33
CA VAL A 81 1.30 2.42 5.37
C VAL A 81 0.21 3.49 5.24
N ARG A 82 -0.27 4.06 6.36
CA ARG A 82 -1.24 5.15 6.31
C ARG A 82 -0.72 6.33 5.50
N ARG A 83 0.54 6.72 5.73
CA ARG A 83 1.15 7.82 5.00
C ARG A 83 1.18 7.53 3.50
N ALA A 84 1.60 6.33 3.12
CA ALA A 84 1.66 5.93 1.73
C ALA A 84 0.28 5.99 1.07
N LEU A 85 -0.75 5.48 1.76
CA LEU A 85 -2.12 5.51 1.26
C LEU A 85 -2.67 6.93 1.18
N LEU A 86 -2.47 7.73 2.23
CA LEU A 86 -3.01 9.09 2.29
C LEU A 86 -2.35 10.05 1.31
N THR A 87 -1.14 9.74 0.85
CA THR A 87 -0.47 10.53 -0.19
C THR A 87 -0.82 10.03 -1.60
N ASN A 88 -1.48 8.89 -1.72
CA ASN A 88 -1.87 8.33 -3.01
C ASN A 88 -3.20 8.94 -3.46
N PRO A 89 -3.25 9.68 -4.58
CA PRO A 89 -4.48 10.36 -5.01
C PRO A 89 -5.60 9.40 -5.43
N ARG A 90 -5.31 8.11 -5.56
CA ARG A 90 -6.31 7.13 -6.00
C ARG A 90 -7.10 6.51 -4.86
N VAL A 91 -6.75 6.77 -3.59
CA VAL A 91 -7.51 6.26 -2.46
C VAL A 91 -8.88 6.96 -2.41
N SER A 92 -9.94 6.18 -2.20
CA SER A 92 -11.31 6.69 -2.17
C SER A 92 -11.57 7.58 -0.95
N ALA A 93 -12.63 8.39 -1.02
CA ALA A 93 -13.06 9.22 0.11
C ALA A 93 -13.36 8.36 1.35
N ASP A 94 -14.00 7.20 1.17
CA ASP A 94 -14.25 6.27 2.27
C ASP A 94 -12.96 5.73 2.86
N GLY A 95 -12.00 5.41 2.02
CA GLY A 95 -10.67 4.96 2.46
C GLY A 95 -9.97 6.02 3.27
N ILE A 96 -9.99 7.26 2.82
CA ILE A 96 -9.41 8.39 3.54
C ILE A 96 -10.04 8.50 4.93
N ALA A 97 -11.38 8.46 5.00
CA ALA A 97 -12.09 8.56 6.27
C ALA A 97 -11.71 7.44 7.24
N LYS A 98 -11.62 6.20 6.75
CA LYS A 98 -11.20 5.06 7.56
C LYS A 98 -9.79 5.24 8.11
N LEU A 99 -8.86 5.66 7.25
CA LEU A 99 -7.47 5.85 7.64
C LEU A 99 -7.31 6.96 8.67
N LEU A 100 -8.01 8.07 8.48
CA LEU A 100 -7.93 9.21 9.40
C LEU A 100 -8.50 8.86 10.78
N ARG A 101 -9.52 8.00 10.85
CA ARG A 101 -10.04 7.52 12.13
C ARG A 101 -9.02 6.68 12.90
N LEU A 102 -8.08 6.06 12.21
CA LEU A 102 -7.00 5.28 12.83
C LEU A 102 -5.78 6.14 13.15
N THR A 103 -5.78 7.39 12.73
CA THR A 103 -4.61 8.27 12.83
C THR A 103 -4.62 9.04 14.15
N PRO A 104 -3.53 8.98 14.94
CA PRO A 104 -3.43 9.77 16.17
C PRO A 104 -3.48 11.26 15.91
N LYS A 105 -3.93 12.03 16.91
CA LYS A 105 -4.11 13.48 16.79
C LYS A 105 -2.84 14.22 16.37
N ASN A 106 -1.70 13.80 16.91
CA ASN A 106 -0.44 14.44 16.54
C ASN A 106 -0.10 14.26 15.06
N GLU A 107 -0.41 13.09 14.50
CA GLU A 107 -0.23 12.86 13.06
C GLU A 107 -1.25 13.66 12.24
N LEU A 108 -2.51 13.75 12.70
CA LEU A 108 -3.53 14.55 12.03
C LEU A 108 -3.10 16.01 11.90
N ARG A 109 -2.49 16.58 12.96
CA ARG A 109 -1.98 17.94 12.93
C ARG A 109 -0.89 18.12 11.87
N LEU A 110 0.00 17.16 11.75
CA LEU A 110 1.06 17.19 10.73
C LEU A 110 0.47 17.07 9.32
N ILE A 111 -0.52 16.20 9.13
CA ILE A 111 -1.17 16.01 7.84
C ILE A 111 -1.78 17.33 7.34
N CYS A 112 -2.47 18.06 8.22
CA CYS A 112 -3.08 19.35 7.86
C CYS A 112 -2.08 20.35 7.28
N GLN A 113 -0.83 20.26 7.69
CA GLN A 113 0.20 21.25 7.40
C GLN A 113 1.20 20.78 6.34
N THR A 114 1.09 19.55 5.88
CA THR A 114 2.07 18.95 4.97
C THR A 114 1.54 18.92 3.54
N SER A 115 2.18 19.68 2.66
CA SER A 115 1.75 19.80 1.26
C SER A 115 1.86 18.51 0.45
N ALA A 116 2.59 17.52 0.97
CA ALA A 116 2.69 16.21 0.31
C ALA A 116 1.34 15.47 0.25
N TYR A 117 0.43 15.77 1.20
CA TYR A 117 -0.90 15.18 1.18
C TYR A 117 -1.84 15.96 0.26
N PRO A 118 -2.72 15.27 -0.48
CA PRO A 118 -3.73 15.97 -1.29
C PRO A 118 -4.60 16.92 -0.46
N ALA A 119 -5.09 17.98 -1.09
CA ALA A 119 -5.93 18.97 -0.41
C ALA A 119 -7.14 18.36 0.27
N THR A 120 -7.75 17.33 -0.36
CA THR A 120 -8.91 16.62 0.22
C THR A 120 -8.56 15.93 1.53
N VAL A 121 -7.36 15.33 1.60
CA VAL A 121 -6.88 14.66 2.81
C VAL A 121 -6.60 15.69 3.91
N ARG A 122 -5.93 16.79 3.56
CA ARG A 122 -5.62 17.87 4.52
C ARG A 122 -6.90 18.46 5.10
N ALA A 123 -7.90 18.72 4.25
CA ALA A 123 -9.18 19.26 4.69
C ALA A 123 -9.93 18.30 5.62
N ALA A 124 -9.95 17.00 5.26
CA ALA A 124 -10.60 15.98 6.08
C ALA A 124 -9.93 15.85 7.45
N ALA A 125 -8.59 15.88 7.50
CA ALA A 125 -7.84 15.82 8.75
C ALA A 125 -8.14 17.03 9.63
N LYS A 126 -8.18 18.22 9.04
CA LYS A 126 -8.50 19.46 9.75
C LYS A 126 -9.91 19.39 10.36
N LYS A 127 -10.86 18.88 9.58
CA LYS A 127 -12.25 18.74 10.07
C LYS A 127 -12.30 17.82 11.28
N MET A 128 -11.59 16.72 11.27
CA MET A 128 -11.56 15.80 12.41
C MET A 128 -10.97 16.44 13.68
N LEU A 129 -10.02 17.35 13.52
CA LEU A 129 -9.42 18.05 14.67
C LEU A 129 -10.34 19.09 15.28
N THR A 130 -11.29 19.62 14.51
CA THR A 130 -12.22 20.66 14.98
C THR A 130 -13.55 20.11 15.44
N ASP A 131 -13.85 18.86 15.15
CA ASP A 131 -15.11 18.20 15.58
C ASP A 131 -15.01 17.61 17.02
#